data_0dfa9fc166b9e5c41e094aafa760962e
#
_entry.id   0dfa9fc166b9e5c41e094aafa760962e
#
_cell.length_a   1.000
_cell.length_b   1.000
_cell.length_c   1.000
_cell.angle_alpha   90.00
_cell.angle_beta   90.00
_cell.angle_gamma   90.00
#
_symmetry.space_group_name_H-M   'P 1'
#
loop_
_entity.id
_entity.type
_entity.pdbx_description
1 polymer ?
#
loop_
_entity_poly.entity_id
_entity_poly.type
_entity_poly.pdbx_seq_one_letter_code
_entity_poly.pdbx_strand_id
1 'polypeptide(L)'
;MSIKGLDVSAFQGEVDWERVKAAGYQFAMLRAGYGFNTIDNQFKRNASECNRIGLPIGAYWFCYAVSPQTAVQEADGCINTISGYRLDYPVCYDIEQASVAYAAGEGVTMTSDLARNIVQSFCDRIESKGYYAMFYSNKNFFDTYLGSSLSKRYAFWYARYTDSFDGTNCGIWQYSSQGSIPGIGGNVDLDEGFIDYASVIKSAGLNHLSGTSPAPSPSPSPSPAPDYITYVIQPGDTLSEIAQRYGTTVSTLSSLNGISDPNKIYAGNTLKVPENGNSGAQYYTIRSGDTLSGISQKFGTTVSALAALNGISDPNKI
;
A
#
# COMPACT_ATOMS: atom_id res chain seq x y z
N MET A 1 22.42 18.13 -10.03
CA MET A 1 23.11 16.83 -10.17
C MET A 1 22.05 15.77 -10.01
N SER A 2 22.00 14.81 -10.91
CA SER A 2 21.08 13.69 -10.78
C SER A 2 21.59 12.67 -9.75
N ILE A 3 20.67 11.95 -9.14
CA ILE A 3 20.92 10.97 -8.08
C ILE A 3 20.74 9.58 -8.69
N LYS A 4 21.78 8.74 -8.63
CA LYS A 4 21.78 7.42 -9.25
C LYS A 4 20.98 6.43 -8.40
N GLY A 5 20.00 5.78 -9.00
CA GLY A 5 19.13 4.81 -8.35
C GLY A 5 18.90 3.55 -9.13
N LEU A 6 18.18 2.64 -8.53
CA LEU A 6 17.73 1.39 -9.13
C LEU A 6 16.42 0.96 -8.46
N ASP A 7 15.68 0.08 -9.13
CA ASP A 7 14.59 -0.59 -8.47
C ASP A 7 14.69 -2.12 -8.59
N VAL A 8 14.19 -2.81 -7.58
CA VAL A 8 14.26 -4.27 -7.50
C VAL A 8 13.00 -4.88 -6.89
N SER A 9 12.81 -6.13 -7.25
CA SER A 9 11.78 -7.00 -6.69
C SER A 9 12.35 -8.39 -6.41
N ALA A 10 11.49 -9.36 -6.15
CA ALA A 10 11.87 -10.76 -6.06
C ALA A 10 12.55 -11.31 -7.33
N PHE A 11 12.36 -10.66 -8.48
CA PHE A 11 12.94 -11.09 -9.75
C PHE A 11 14.47 -11.00 -9.77
N GLN A 12 15.08 -10.07 -9.03
CA GLN A 12 16.52 -9.92 -8.91
C GLN A 12 17.15 -10.92 -7.91
N GLY A 13 16.32 -11.69 -7.19
CA GLY A 13 16.79 -12.65 -6.20
C GLY A 13 17.52 -11.98 -5.02
N GLU A 14 18.59 -12.61 -4.54
CA GLU A 14 19.40 -12.04 -3.46
C GLU A 14 20.38 -11.00 -3.99
N VAL A 15 20.26 -9.78 -3.47
CA VAL A 15 21.09 -8.63 -3.82
C VAL A 15 22.20 -8.44 -2.77
N ASP A 16 23.44 -8.24 -3.23
CA ASP A 16 24.54 -7.77 -2.40
C ASP A 16 24.54 -6.23 -2.36
N TRP A 17 23.86 -5.70 -1.38
CA TRP A 17 23.64 -4.26 -1.24
C TRP A 17 24.91 -3.46 -0.94
N GLU A 18 25.93 -4.08 -0.33
CA GLU A 18 27.22 -3.42 -0.12
C GLU A 18 27.92 -3.16 -1.45
N ARG A 19 27.90 -4.12 -2.37
CA ARG A 19 28.46 -3.96 -3.71
C ARG A 19 27.66 -2.96 -4.55
N VAL A 20 26.34 -2.96 -4.44
CA VAL A 20 25.46 -1.97 -5.09
C VAL A 20 25.83 -0.55 -4.63
N LYS A 21 25.92 -0.33 -3.32
CA LYS A 21 26.31 0.96 -2.75
C LYS A 21 27.73 1.37 -3.15
N ALA A 22 28.69 0.44 -3.12
CA ALA A 22 30.06 0.69 -3.55
C ALA A 22 30.16 1.03 -5.06
N ALA A 23 29.23 0.57 -5.88
CA ALA A 23 29.12 0.92 -7.30
C ALA A 23 28.53 2.33 -7.54
N GLY A 24 28.23 3.09 -6.46
CA GLY A 24 27.81 4.48 -6.51
C GLY A 24 26.32 4.71 -6.63
N TYR A 25 25.47 3.69 -6.41
CA TYR A 25 24.04 3.85 -6.30
C TYR A 25 23.66 4.48 -4.96
N GLN A 26 22.77 5.46 -5.01
CA GLN A 26 22.49 6.37 -3.89
C GLN A 26 21.09 6.16 -3.31
N PHE A 27 20.19 5.50 -4.04
CA PHE A 27 18.89 5.06 -3.54
C PHE A 27 18.41 3.80 -4.25
N ALA A 28 17.44 3.13 -3.64
CA ALA A 28 16.74 2.02 -4.25
C ALA A 28 15.23 2.10 -3.99
N MET A 29 14.42 1.75 -5.00
CA MET A 29 12.99 1.52 -4.86
C MET A 29 12.76 0.01 -4.75
N LEU A 30 12.13 -0.44 -3.66
CA LEU A 30 11.95 -1.86 -3.36
C LEU A 30 10.49 -2.25 -3.51
N ARG A 31 10.20 -3.32 -4.28
CA ARG A 31 8.84 -3.83 -4.31
C ARG A 31 8.44 -4.39 -2.94
N ALA A 32 7.49 -3.73 -2.28
CA ALA A 32 6.95 -4.21 -1.02
C ALA A 32 5.93 -5.35 -1.23
N GLY A 33 5.18 -5.28 -2.32
CA GLY A 33 4.20 -6.29 -2.66
C GLY A 33 3.36 -5.91 -3.89
N TYR A 34 2.26 -6.61 -4.05
CA TYR A 34 1.33 -6.40 -5.15
C TYR A 34 -0.07 -6.92 -4.82
N GLY A 35 -1.08 -6.34 -5.46
CA GLY A 35 -2.47 -6.76 -5.32
C GLY A 35 -2.92 -6.81 -3.88
N PHE A 36 -3.89 -7.67 -3.60
CA PHE A 36 -4.45 -7.81 -2.26
C PHE A 36 -3.49 -8.60 -1.35
N ASN A 37 -2.72 -7.87 -0.52
CA ASN A 37 -1.84 -8.43 0.55
C ASN A 37 -0.78 -9.45 0.12
N THR A 38 -0.34 -9.45 -1.14
CA THR A 38 0.78 -10.31 -1.54
C THR A 38 2.10 -9.58 -1.32
N ILE A 39 2.85 -9.99 -0.32
CA ILE A 39 4.14 -9.41 0.02
C ILE A 39 5.22 -9.97 -0.91
N ASP A 40 6.10 -9.10 -1.42
CA ASP A 40 7.29 -9.52 -2.15
C ASP A 40 8.24 -10.28 -1.22
N ASN A 41 8.65 -11.48 -1.61
CA ASN A 41 9.42 -12.38 -0.75
C ASN A 41 10.85 -11.89 -0.44
N GLN A 42 11.39 -10.95 -1.23
CA GLN A 42 12.70 -10.33 -1.00
C GLN A 42 12.61 -8.99 -0.26
N PHE A 43 11.41 -8.41 -0.12
CA PHE A 43 11.27 -7.07 0.47
C PHE A 43 11.90 -6.97 1.85
N LYS A 44 11.54 -7.86 2.76
CA LYS A 44 12.03 -7.83 4.15
C LYS A 44 13.56 -7.88 4.22
N ARG A 45 14.18 -8.77 3.44
CA ARG A 45 15.63 -8.88 3.36
C ARG A 45 16.26 -7.61 2.79
N ASN A 46 15.77 -7.15 1.65
CA ASN A 46 16.30 -5.99 0.95
C ASN A 46 16.15 -4.72 1.81
N ALA A 47 14.99 -4.47 2.40
CA ALA A 47 14.76 -3.32 3.26
C ALA A 47 15.66 -3.33 4.52
N SER A 48 15.80 -4.49 5.17
CA SER A 48 16.69 -4.65 6.33
C SER A 48 18.15 -4.38 5.99
N GLU A 49 18.64 -4.93 4.88
CA GLU A 49 20.03 -4.77 4.46
C GLU A 49 20.33 -3.33 4.03
N CYS A 50 19.47 -2.71 3.24
CA CYS A 50 19.62 -1.30 2.87
C CYS A 50 19.62 -0.38 4.10
N ASN A 51 18.71 -0.61 5.05
CA ASN A 51 18.68 0.16 6.30
C ASN A 51 19.95 -0.06 7.11
N ARG A 52 20.48 -1.31 7.21
CA ARG A 52 21.71 -1.65 7.91
C ARG A 52 22.92 -0.88 7.38
N ILE A 53 23.05 -0.79 6.06
CA ILE A 53 24.20 -0.12 5.43
C ILE A 53 23.96 1.37 5.20
N GLY A 54 22.77 1.90 5.53
CA GLY A 54 22.38 3.29 5.31
C GLY A 54 22.30 3.66 3.82
N LEU A 55 21.74 2.77 2.99
CA LEU A 55 21.33 3.10 1.64
C LEU A 55 19.88 3.60 1.69
N PRO A 56 19.59 4.84 1.25
CA PRO A 56 18.23 5.37 1.19
C PRO A 56 17.31 4.50 0.35
N ILE A 57 16.11 4.20 0.85
CA ILE A 57 15.13 3.38 0.14
C ILE A 57 13.75 4.01 0.13
N GLY A 58 13.01 3.75 -0.95
CA GLY A 58 11.56 3.83 -1.04
C GLY A 58 10.94 2.45 -1.19
N ALA A 59 9.62 2.41 -1.23
CA ALA A 59 8.89 1.18 -1.47
C ALA A 59 7.88 1.37 -2.60
N TYR A 60 7.61 0.31 -3.38
CA TYR A 60 6.51 0.35 -4.33
C TYR A 60 5.59 -0.86 -4.20
N TRP A 61 4.33 -0.65 -4.58
CA TRP A 61 3.28 -1.65 -4.59
C TRP A 61 2.68 -1.75 -5.98
N PHE A 62 2.71 -2.95 -6.57
CA PHE A 62 2.18 -3.17 -7.91
C PHE A 62 0.66 -3.31 -7.88
N CYS A 63 -0.03 -2.54 -8.73
CA CYS A 63 -1.47 -2.39 -8.77
C CYS A 63 -2.18 -3.56 -9.45
N TYR A 64 -3.05 -4.23 -8.70
CA TYR A 64 -4.11 -5.09 -9.19
C TYR A 64 -5.50 -4.61 -8.75
N ALA A 65 -5.62 -3.38 -8.31
CA ALA A 65 -6.90 -2.81 -7.94
C ALA A 65 -7.81 -2.63 -9.17
N VAL A 66 -9.07 -2.96 -8.97
CA VAL A 66 -10.14 -2.82 -9.98
C VAL A 66 -11.17 -1.76 -9.59
N SER A 67 -10.96 -1.10 -8.44
CA SER A 67 -11.80 -0.02 -7.92
C SER A 67 -11.00 0.86 -6.95
N PRO A 68 -11.48 2.09 -6.65
CA PRO A 68 -10.92 2.93 -5.58
C PRO A 68 -10.83 2.22 -4.22
N GLN A 69 -11.83 1.41 -3.88
CA GLN A 69 -11.88 0.68 -2.61
C GLN A 69 -10.79 -0.38 -2.51
N THR A 70 -10.56 -1.13 -3.60
CA THR A 70 -9.48 -2.13 -3.65
C THR A 70 -8.11 -1.48 -3.64
N ALA A 71 -7.95 -0.28 -4.22
CA ALA A 71 -6.72 0.49 -4.13
C ALA A 71 -6.41 0.93 -2.68
N VAL A 72 -7.41 1.31 -1.90
CA VAL A 72 -7.25 1.59 -0.46
C VAL A 72 -6.80 0.34 0.30
N GLN A 73 -7.35 -0.83 -0.03
CA GLN A 73 -6.94 -2.08 0.60
C GLN A 73 -5.49 -2.46 0.25
N GLU A 74 -5.08 -2.22 -0.99
CA GLU A 74 -3.68 -2.40 -1.40
C GLU A 74 -2.74 -1.42 -0.67
N ALA A 75 -3.17 -0.16 -0.49
CA ALA A 75 -2.42 0.81 0.30
C ALA A 75 -2.27 0.39 1.77
N ASP A 76 -3.32 -0.17 2.38
CA ASP A 76 -3.24 -0.70 3.75
C ASP A 76 -2.29 -1.91 3.84
N GLY A 77 -2.30 -2.80 2.84
CA GLY A 77 -1.33 -3.90 2.71
C GLY A 77 0.11 -3.40 2.59
N CYS A 78 0.32 -2.38 1.76
CA CYS A 78 1.62 -1.71 1.61
C CYS A 78 2.09 -1.12 2.94
N ILE A 79 1.26 -0.31 3.60
CA ILE A 79 1.56 0.33 4.90
C ILE A 79 1.95 -0.70 5.95
N ASN A 80 1.19 -1.79 6.06
CA ASN A 80 1.49 -2.87 7.00
C ASN A 80 2.84 -3.53 6.70
N THR A 81 3.16 -3.70 5.41
CA THR A 81 4.41 -4.34 4.96
C THR A 81 5.63 -3.48 5.24
N ILE A 82 5.54 -2.16 4.99
CA ILE A 82 6.65 -1.22 5.16
C ILE A 82 6.82 -0.74 6.59
N SER A 83 5.85 -1.00 7.46
CA SER A 83 5.92 -0.62 8.87
C SER A 83 7.14 -1.22 9.56
N GLY A 84 7.91 -0.38 10.25
CA GLY A 84 9.13 -0.79 10.94
C GLY A 84 10.41 -0.66 10.12
N TYR A 85 10.32 -0.28 8.84
CA TYR A 85 11.48 0.06 8.02
C TYR A 85 11.62 1.57 7.87
N ARG A 86 12.87 2.02 7.80
CA ARG A 86 13.16 3.42 7.47
C ARG A 86 13.06 3.60 5.96
N LEU A 87 12.17 4.48 5.52
CA LEU A 87 12.02 4.86 4.12
C LEU A 87 12.41 6.32 3.94
N ASP A 88 13.55 6.57 3.31
CA ASP A 88 14.02 7.92 2.99
C ASP A 88 13.44 8.45 1.65
N TYR A 89 12.85 7.56 0.86
CA TYR A 89 12.21 7.81 -0.43
C TYR A 89 10.69 7.54 -0.36
N PRO A 90 9.93 7.96 -1.38
CA PRO A 90 8.46 7.81 -1.37
C PRO A 90 7.94 6.38 -1.28
N VAL A 91 6.67 6.27 -0.91
CA VAL A 91 5.85 5.07 -1.11
C VAL A 91 5.09 5.23 -2.43
N CYS A 92 5.35 4.34 -3.37
CA CYS A 92 4.94 4.46 -4.76
C CYS A 92 3.88 3.43 -5.14
N TYR A 93 2.88 3.86 -5.90
CA TYR A 93 1.91 2.96 -6.52
C TYR A 93 2.27 2.75 -7.99
N ASP A 94 2.53 1.51 -8.35
CA ASP A 94 2.95 1.10 -9.69
C ASP A 94 1.75 0.62 -10.49
N ILE A 95 1.33 1.41 -11.48
CA ILE A 95 0.19 1.09 -12.35
C ILE A 95 0.58 1.15 -13.82
N GLU A 96 0.32 0.06 -14.55
CA GLU A 96 0.71 -0.07 -15.94
C GLU A 96 -0.15 -1.08 -16.72
N GLN A 97 0.25 -1.45 -17.92
CA GLN A 97 -0.56 -2.27 -18.82
C GLN A 97 -0.97 -3.63 -18.23
N ALA A 98 -0.15 -4.22 -17.37
CA ALA A 98 -0.51 -5.47 -16.69
C ALA A 98 -1.68 -5.28 -15.70
N SER A 99 -1.81 -4.09 -15.11
CA SER A 99 -2.97 -3.73 -14.27
C SER A 99 -4.28 -3.70 -15.09
N VAL A 100 -4.22 -3.21 -16.34
CA VAL A 100 -5.37 -3.24 -17.28
C VAL A 100 -5.75 -4.67 -17.62
N ALA A 101 -4.75 -5.50 -17.94
CA ALA A 101 -4.99 -6.91 -18.28
C ALA A 101 -5.63 -7.67 -17.10
N TYR A 102 -5.15 -7.41 -15.88
CA TYR A 102 -5.76 -7.97 -14.67
C TYR A 102 -7.21 -7.52 -14.50
N ALA A 103 -7.49 -6.21 -14.58
CA ALA A 103 -8.83 -5.67 -14.47
C ALA A 103 -9.80 -6.28 -15.50
N ALA A 104 -9.34 -6.45 -16.74
CA ALA A 104 -10.12 -7.12 -17.79
C ALA A 104 -10.43 -8.58 -17.44
N GLY A 105 -9.50 -9.31 -16.82
CA GLY A 105 -9.70 -10.65 -16.30
C GLY A 105 -10.77 -10.72 -15.19
N GLU A 106 -10.89 -9.66 -14.40
CA GLU A 106 -11.92 -9.49 -13.38
C GLU A 106 -13.26 -8.90 -13.94
N GLY A 107 -13.37 -8.77 -15.27
CA GLY A 107 -14.56 -8.23 -15.91
C GLY A 107 -14.70 -6.71 -15.83
N VAL A 108 -13.64 -5.99 -15.46
CA VAL A 108 -13.62 -4.54 -15.30
C VAL A 108 -12.85 -3.88 -16.46
N THR A 109 -13.51 -2.93 -17.15
CA THR A 109 -12.86 -2.13 -18.18
C THR A 109 -12.14 -0.95 -17.52
N MET A 110 -10.81 -0.91 -17.62
CA MET A 110 -10.02 0.21 -17.14
C MET A 110 -10.26 1.44 -18.03
N THR A 111 -10.91 2.44 -17.48
CA THR A 111 -11.07 3.77 -18.11
C THR A 111 -10.05 4.75 -17.52
N SER A 112 -9.83 5.88 -18.20
CA SER A 112 -8.96 6.94 -17.66
C SER A 112 -9.43 7.48 -16.31
N ASP A 113 -10.75 7.62 -16.11
CA ASP A 113 -11.29 8.05 -14.83
C ASP A 113 -11.07 7.01 -13.75
N LEU A 114 -11.28 5.72 -14.05
CA LEU A 114 -11.05 4.64 -13.11
C LEU A 114 -9.57 4.56 -12.71
N ALA A 115 -8.66 4.59 -13.68
CA ALA A 115 -7.21 4.55 -13.43
C ALA A 115 -6.76 5.72 -12.54
N ARG A 116 -7.23 6.95 -12.83
CA ARG A 116 -6.93 8.11 -12.00
C ARG A 116 -7.47 7.98 -10.58
N ASN A 117 -8.72 7.53 -10.43
CA ASN A 117 -9.34 7.35 -9.12
C ASN A 117 -8.66 6.25 -8.30
N ILE A 118 -8.21 5.18 -8.94
CA ILE A 118 -7.42 4.10 -8.31
C ILE A 118 -6.10 4.67 -7.77
N VAL A 119 -5.32 5.38 -8.61
CA VAL A 119 -4.05 5.99 -8.18
C VAL A 119 -4.27 7.00 -7.05
N GLN A 120 -5.27 7.88 -7.21
CA GLN A 120 -5.59 8.87 -6.19
C GLN A 120 -5.94 8.22 -4.85
N SER A 121 -6.78 7.18 -4.86
CA SER A 121 -7.23 6.52 -3.62
C SER A 121 -6.08 5.85 -2.87
N PHE A 122 -5.15 5.22 -3.59
CA PHE A 122 -3.94 4.68 -2.99
C PHE A 122 -3.08 5.79 -2.39
N CYS A 123 -2.75 6.82 -3.19
CA CYS A 123 -1.89 7.92 -2.76
C CYS A 123 -2.47 8.70 -1.58
N ASP A 124 -3.76 9.04 -1.60
CA ASP A 124 -4.44 9.71 -0.48
C ASP A 124 -4.39 8.85 0.79
N ARG A 125 -4.54 7.52 0.65
CA ARG A 125 -4.42 6.60 1.79
C ARG A 125 -3.00 6.58 2.37
N ILE A 126 -1.98 6.55 1.53
CA ILE A 126 -0.57 6.64 1.93
C ILE A 126 -0.29 7.95 2.68
N GLU A 127 -0.73 9.09 2.12
CA GLU A 127 -0.58 10.40 2.75
C GLU A 127 -1.32 10.49 4.09
N SER A 128 -2.53 9.94 4.19
CA SER A 128 -3.31 9.92 5.44
C SER A 128 -2.61 9.20 6.58
N LYS A 129 -1.60 8.38 6.27
CA LYS A 129 -0.77 7.66 7.24
C LYS A 129 0.60 8.29 7.46
N GLY A 130 0.80 9.51 6.96
CA GLY A 130 2.03 10.28 7.17
C GLY A 130 3.19 9.86 6.28
N TYR A 131 2.94 9.12 5.21
CA TYR A 131 3.96 8.80 4.21
C TYR A 131 3.91 9.75 3.02
N TYR A 132 5.03 9.90 2.35
CA TYR A 132 5.15 10.67 1.11
C TYR A 132 4.71 9.79 -0.06
N ALA A 133 3.59 10.15 -0.71
CA ALA A 133 3.02 9.38 -1.80
C ALA A 133 3.64 9.70 -3.16
N MET A 134 3.78 8.66 -3.99
CA MET A 134 4.25 8.73 -5.37
C MET A 134 3.45 7.74 -6.22
N PHE A 135 3.37 7.96 -7.51
CA PHE A 135 2.93 6.93 -8.45
C PHE A 135 3.97 6.71 -9.53
N TYR A 136 4.03 5.47 -10.04
CA TYR A 136 4.84 5.07 -11.18
C TYR A 136 3.95 4.71 -12.35
N SER A 137 4.40 5.07 -13.54
CA SER A 137 3.83 4.59 -14.77
C SER A 137 4.81 4.74 -15.93
N ASN A 138 4.70 3.84 -16.91
CA ASN A 138 5.41 4.03 -18.17
C ASN A 138 4.71 5.08 -19.05
N LYS A 139 5.46 5.63 -20.02
CA LYS A 139 4.97 6.69 -20.91
C LYS A 139 3.63 6.35 -21.57
N ASN A 140 3.49 5.15 -22.11
CA ASN A 140 2.29 4.75 -22.84
C ASN A 140 1.04 4.76 -21.95
N PHE A 141 1.16 4.19 -20.75
CA PHE A 141 0.05 4.17 -19.80
C PHE A 141 -0.27 5.58 -19.28
N PHE A 142 0.76 6.37 -18.97
CA PHE A 142 0.59 7.77 -18.55
C PHE A 142 -0.17 8.59 -19.57
N ASP A 143 0.24 8.55 -20.85
CA ASP A 143 -0.40 9.30 -21.92
C ASP A 143 -1.84 8.82 -22.20
N THR A 144 -2.10 7.51 -22.06
CA THR A 144 -3.40 6.91 -22.38
C THR A 144 -4.42 7.10 -21.26
N TYR A 145 -4.02 6.92 -20.00
CA TYR A 145 -4.95 6.80 -18.88
C TYR A 145 -4.83 7.91 -17.84
N LEU A 146 -3.62 8.32 -17.47
CA LEU A 146 -3.42 9.16 -16.29
C LEU A 146 -3.39 10.65 -16.60
N GLY A 147 -2.58 11.04 -17.58
CA GLY A 147 -2.38 12.44 -17.93
C GLY A 147 -1.72 13.26 -16.80
N SER A 148 -1.49 14.55 -17.06
CA SER A 148 -0.71 15.42 -16.17
C SER A 148 -1.42 15.90 -14.90
N SER A 149 -2.68 15.59 -14.70
CA SER A 149 -3.41 16.04 -13.50
C SER A 149 -2.86 15.40 -12.22
N LEU A 150 -2.55 14.11 -12.26
CA LEU A 150 -1.97 13.39 -11.12
C LEU A 150 -0.54 13.83 -10.80
N SER A 151 0.32 14.05 -11.81
CA SER A 151 1.69 14.48 -11.60
C SER A 151 1.82 15.93 -11.11
N LYS A 152 0.73 16.71 -11.11
CA LYS A 152 0.64 18.02 -10.43
C LYS A 152 0.31 17.88 -8.94
N ARG A 153 -0.27 16.76 -8.53
CA ARG A 153 -0.73 16.53 -7.16
C ARG A 153 0.23 15.62 -6.37
N TYR A 154 0.71 14.56 -7.00
CA TYR A 154 1.60 13.58 -6.40
C TYR A 154 2.94 13.55 -7.10
N ALA A 155 3.97 13.09 -6.41
CA ALA A 155 5.25 12.81 -7.03
C ALA A 155 5.09 11.72 -8.10
N PHE A 156 5.89 11.82 -9.14
CA PHE A 156 5.82 10.92 -10.29
C PHE A 156 7.16 10.23 -10.54
N TRP A 157 7.14 8.93 -10.69
CA TRP A 157 8.24 8.09 -11.15
C TRP A 157 7.88 7.60 -12.56
N TYR A 158 8.62 8.10 -13.54
CA TYR A 158 8.31 7.97 -14.95
C TYR A 158 9.22 6.98 -15.63
N ALA A 159 8.66 5.94 -16.27
CA ALA A 159 9.43 4.99 -17.05
C ALA A 159 9.38 5.31 -18.56
N ARG A 160 10.56 5.50 -19.11
CA ARG A 160 10.78 5.64 -20.54
C ARG A 160 12.22 5.24 -20.87
N TYR A 161 12.37 4.14 -21.59
CA TYR A 161 13.68 3.58 -21.93
C TYR A 161 14.24 4.25 -23.18
N THR A 162 15.03 5.31 -22.97
CA THR A 162 15.67 6.13 -24.00
C THR A 162 17.02 6.64 -23.51
N ASP A 163 17.90 7.00 -24.46
CA ASP A 163 19.25 7.50 -24.15
C ASP A 163 19.26 8.91 -23.55
N SER A 164 18.14 9.62 -23.64
CA SER A 164 18.02 10.99 -23.12
C SER A 164 16.64 11.23 -22.53
N PHE A 165 16.64 11.97 -21.43
CA PHE A 165 15.42 12.41 -20.76
C PHE A 165 14.63 13.40 -21.63
N ASP A 166 13.31 13.23 -21.71
CA ASP A 166 12.45 14.04 -22.58
C ASP A 166 11.89 15.31 -21.93
N GLY A 167 12.30 15.60 -20.69
CA GLY A 167 11.84 16.78 -19.96
C GLY A 167 10.48 16.63 -19.28
N THR A 168 9.92 15.41 -19.23
CA THR A 168 8.67 15.13 -18.48
C THR A 168 8.82 15.54 -17.02
N ASN A 169 7.84 16.25 -16.46
CA ASN A 169 7.86 16.66 -15.06
C ASN A 169 7.67 15.43 -14.14
N CYS A 170 8.79 14.88 -13.70
CA CYS A 170 8.84 13.76 -12.78
C CYS A 170 9.98 13.92 -11.76
N GLY A 171 9.92 13.20 -10.66
CA GLY A 171 10.97 13.23 -9.64
C GLY A 171 11.98 12.10 -9.78
N ILE A 172 11.58 10.98 -10.41
CA ILE A 172 12.44 9.85 -10.76
C ILE A 172 12.15 9.46 -12.21
N TRP A 173 13.20 9.16 -12.97
CA TRP A 173 13.12 8.61 -14.32
C TRP A 173 13.77 7.23 -14.36
N GLN A 174 12.97 6.20 -14.66
CA GLN A 174 13.45 4.87 -14.97
C GLN A 174 13.82 4.83 -16.46
N TYR A 175 15.12 4.76 -16.76
CA TYR A 175 15.62 4.93 -18.12
C TYR A 175 16.04 3.63 -18.82
N SER A 176 16.16 2.53 -18.07
CA SER A 176 16.56 1.24 -18.62
C SER A 176 16.05 0.10 -17.76
N SER A 177 15.68 -1.01 -18.38
CA SER A 177 15.41 -2.30 -17.72
C SER A 177 16.51 -3.34 -18.00
N GLN A 178 17.65 -2.91 -18.54
CA GLN A 178 18.74 -3.77 -18.98
C GLN A 178 20.06 -3.46 -18.24
N GLY A 179 19.96 -2.86 -17.05
CA GLY A 179 21.13 -2.55 -16.25
C GLY A 179 21.88 -3.82 -15.79
N SER A 180 23.19 -3.71 -15.73
CA SER A 180 24.06 -4.74 -15.12
C SER A 180 24.95 -4.04 -14.11
N ILE A 181 24.76 -4.35 -12.83
CA ILE A 181 25.47 -3.69 -11.73
C ILE A 181 26.08 -4.71 -10.77
N PRO A 182 27.24 -4.39 -10.16
CA PRO A 182 27.86 -5.27 -9.18
C PRO A 182 26.93 -5.54 -8.01
N GLY A 183 26.72 -6.81 -7.66
CA GLY A 183 25.88 -7.19 -6.52
C GLY A 183 24.48 -7.68 -6.91
N ILE A 184 24.09 -7.59 -8.20
CA ILE A 184 22.81 -8.10 -8.70
C ILE A 184 23.10 -9.08 -9.85
N GLY A 185 22.43 -10.22 -9.80
CA GLY A 185 22.45 -11.21 -10.89
C GLY A 185 21.40 -10.88 -11.96
N GLY A 186 21.83 -10.84 -13.23
CA GLY A 186 20.93 -10.54 -14.36
C GLY A 186 20.64 -9.04 -14.53
N ASN A 187 19.55 -8.76 -15.21
CA ASN A 187 19.13 -7.40 -15.51
C ASN A 187 18.45 -6.72 -14.31
N VAL A 188 18.64 -5.42 -14.20
CA VAL A 188 18.02 -4.58 -13.20
C VAL A 188 17.58 -3.25 -13.79
N ASP A 189 16.50 -2.69 -13.27
CA ASP A 189 16.00 -1.39 -13.69
C ASP A 189 16.87 -0.28 -13.11
N LEU A 190 17.18 0.71 -13.97
CA LEU A 190 18.05 1.84 -13.64
C LEU A 190 17.28 3.14 -13.60
N ASP A 191 17.50 3.89 -12.52
CA ASP A 191 16.81 5.13 -12.23
C ASP A 191 17.75 6.33 -12.11
N GLU A 192 17.20 7.48 -12.45
CA GLU A 192 17.79 8.79 -12.21
C GLU A 192 16.81 9.65 -11.39
N GLY A 193 17.21 10.03 -10.19
CA GLY A 193 16.45 10.93 -9.32
C GLY A 193 16.81 12.39 -9.59
N PHE A 194 15.80 13.24 -9.78
CA PHE A 194 15.95 14.69 -9.98
C PHE A 194 15.66 15.48 -8.70
N ILE A 195 15.05 14.83 -7.71
CA ILE A 195 14.68 15.40 -6.42
C ILE A 195 15.40 14.63 -5.31
N ASP A 196 16.01 15.34 -4.37
CA ASP A 196 16.53 14.76 -3.13
C ASP A 196 15.36 14.46 -2.17
N TYR A 197 14.69 13.34 -2.42
CA TYR A 197 13.55 12.93 -1.60
C TYR A 197 13.93 12.69 -0.14
N ALA A 198 15.14 12.22 0.14
CA ALA A 198 15.59 12.00 1.50
C ALA A 198 15.57 13.30 2.32
N SER A 199 16.06 14.39 1.73
CA SER A 199 16.01 15.71 2.37
C SER A 199 14.59 16.28 2.44
N VAL A 200 13.78 16.14 1.38
CA VAL A 200 12.40 16.63 1.31
C VAL A 200 11.53 15.95 2.36
N ILE A 201 11.53 14.62 2.40
CA ILE A 201 10.70 13.81 3.30
C ILE A 201 11.08 14.05 4.76
N LYS A 202 12.39 14.08 5.06
CA LYS A 202 12.90 14.36 6.39
C LYS A 202 12.50 15.76 6.86
N SER A 203 12.66 16.78 6.01
CA SER A 203 12.32 18.16 6.35
C SER A 203 10.81 18.35 6.57
N ALA A 204 9.98 17.60 5.86
CA ALA A 204 8.53 17.61 6.03
C ALA A 204 8.05 16.76 7.21
N GLY A 205 8.92 15.99 7.88
CA GLY A 205 8.54 15.08 8.96
C GLY A 205 7.67 13.90 8.50
N LEU A 206 7.76 13.54 7.21
CA LEU A 206 7.01 12.44 6.64
C LEU A 206 7.77 11.11 6.76
N ASN A 207 7.13 10.01 6.37
CA ASN A 207 7.66 8.63 6.49
C ASN A 207 8.11 8.31 7.92
N HIS A 208 7.52 8.98 8.91
CA HIS A 208 7.86 8.84 10.33
C HIS A 208 9.34 9.16 10.65
N LEU A 209 10.01 9.98 9.81
CA LEU A 209 11.41 10.39 9.97
C LEU A 209 11.59 11.62 10.87
N SER A 210 10.67 11.94 11.77
CA SER A 210 10.77 13.07 12.70
C SER A 210 12.01 12.92 13.60
N GLY A 211 12.88 13.90 13.46
CA GLY A 211 14.20 14.13 14.05
C GLY A 211 14.47 13.65 15.48
N THR A 212 14.75 12.40 15.63
CA THR A 212 15.78 11.80 16.49
C THR A 212 16.00 10.41 15.94
N SER A 213 17.22 10.16 15.42
CA SER A 213 17.62 8.81 15.02
C SER A 213 17.44 7.88 16.22
N PRO A 214 16.59 6.86 16.17
CA PRO A 214 16.75 5.77 17.10
C PRO A 214 18.05 5.07 16.69
N ALA A 215 18.97 4.94 17.64
CA ALA A 215 20.05 3.96 17.54
C ALA A 215 19.47 2.62 17.07
N PRO A 216 20.23 1.76 16.36
CA PRO A 216 19.74 0.46 15.94
C PRO A 216 19.21 -0.23 17.19
N SER A 217 17.90 -0.28 17.29
CA SER A 217 17.23 -1.02 18.34
C SER A 217 17.56 -2.48 18.10
N PRO A 218 17.97 -3.23 19.13
CA PRO A 218 18.13 -4.66 18.99
C PRO A 218 16.84 -5.20 18.38
N SER A 219 16.98 -6.14 17.43
CA SER A 219 15.92 -6.85 16.74
C SER A 219 14.64 -6.85 17.60
N PRO A 220 13.51 -6.32 17.14
CA PRO A 220 12.33 -6.31 17.98
C PRO A 220 12.08 -7.76 18.40
N SER A 221 12.16 -7.98 19.68
CA SER A 221 11.44 -9.08 20.30
C SER A 221 10.03 -9.00 19.71
N PRO A 222 9.43 -10.11 19.24
CA PRO A 222 8.17 -10.05 18.54
C PRO A 222 7.23 -9.15 19.35
N SER A 223 6.74 -8.09 18.70
CA SER A 223 5.62 -7.30 19.23
C SER A 223 4.60 -8.33 19.71
N PRO A 224 4.02 -8.21 20.90
CA PRO A 224 3.04 -9.19 21.33
C PRO A 224 2.05 -9.33 20.17
N ALA A 225 1.97 -10.53 19.62
CA ALA A 225 0.99 -10.87 18.60
C ALA A 225 -0.34 -10.31 19.12
N PRO A 226 -1.16 -9.63 18.28
CA PRO A 226 -2.46 -9.23 18.75
C PRO A 226 -3.10 -10.45 19.37
N ASP A 227 -3.57 -10.31 20.62
CA ASP A 227 -4.15 -11.41 21.38
C ASP A 227 -5.34 -11.93 20.59
N TYR A 228 -5.19 -13.10 19.99
CA TYR A 228 -6.27 -13.83 19.35
C TYR A 228 -6.71 -14.95 20.27
N ILE A 229 -7.99 -15.13 20.39
CA ILE A 229 -8.55 -16.38 20.87
C ILE A 229 -8.95 -17.24 19.67
N THR A 230 -8.91 -18.55 19.87
CA THR A 230 -9.37 -19.50 18.86
C THR A 230 -10.85 -19.79 19.09
N TYR A 231 -11.66 -19.48 18.10
CA TYR A 231 -13.09 -19.80 18.08
C TYR A 231 -13.35 -21.03 17.20
N VAL A 232 -14.12 -21.99 17.68
CA VAL A 232 -14.57 -23.14 16.88
C VAL A 232 -15.91 -22.79 16.27
N ILE A 233 -15.96 -22.72 14.93
CA ILE A 233 -17.19 -22.40 14.18
C ILE A 233 -18.28 -23.43 14.52
N GLN A 234 -19.44 -22.95 14.93
CA GLN A 234 -20.60 -23.79 15.26
C GLN A 234 -21.50 -23.99 14.04
N PRO A 235 -22.30 -25.05 14.00
CA PRO A 235 -23.32 -25.21 12.98
C PRO A 235 -24.28 -24.01 12.97
N GLY A 236 -24.45 -23.37 11.79
CA GLY A 236 -25.30 -22.20 11.61
C GLY A 236 -24.58 -20.85 11.77
N ASP A 237 -23.31 -20.82 12.22
CA ASP A 237 -22.56 -19.57 12.29
C ASP A 237 -22.31 -18.99 10.88
N THR A 238 -22.36 -17.67 10.81
CA THR A 238 -21.87 -16.88 9.65
C THR A 238 -20.68 -16.02 10.08
N LEU A 239 -19.80 -15.73 9.15
CA LEU A 239 -18.64 -14.86 9.44
C LEU A 239 -19.07 -13.45 9.92
N SER A 240 -20.24 -12.98 9.46
CA SER A 240 -20.85 -11.71 9.90
C SER A 240 -21.27 -11.75 11.38
N GLU A 241 -21.93 -12.81 11.82
CA GLU A 241 -22.35 -12.95 13.22
C GLU A 241 -21.15 -13.13 14.16
N ILE A 242 -20.15 -13.89 13.71
CA ILE A 242 -18.90 -14.04 14.48
C ILE A 242 -18.18 -12.68 14.57
N ALA A 243 -18.08 -11.93 13.47
CA ALA A 243 -17.48 -10.60 13.47
C ALA A 243 -18.20 -9.66 14.45
N GLN A 244 -19.52 -9.66 14.43
CA GLN A 244 -20.34 -8.87 15.36
C GLN A 244 -20.12 -9.29 16.82
N ARG A 245 -20.09 -10.60 17.10
CA ARG A 245 -19.90 -11.18 18.46
C ARG A 245 -18.56 -10.75 19.06
N TYR A 246 -17.51 -10.69 18.24
CA TYR A 246 -16.15 -10.33 18.68
C TYR A 246 -15.77 -8.88 18.39
N GLY A 247 -16.75 -8.00 18.10
CA GLY A 247 -16.51 -6.56 17.92
C GLY A 247 -15.53 -6.22 16.78
N THR A 248 -15.54 -7.01 15.72
CA THR A 248 -14.65 -6.86 14.56
C THR A 248 -15.46 -6.84 13.25
N THR A 249 -14.78 -6.85 12.11
CA THR A 249 -15.44 -6.87 10.81
C THR A 249 -15.22 -8.18 10.07
N VAL A 250 -16.13 -8.52 9.13
CA VAL A 250 -15.97 -9.67 8.24
C VAL A 250 -14.63 -9.61 7.49
N SER A 251 -14.26 -8.42 7.02
CA SER A 251 -12.98 -8.18 6.34
C SER A 251 -11.77 -8.51 7.23
N THR A 252 -11.81 -8.06 8.49
CA THR A 252 -10.74 -8.35 9.47
C THR A 252 -10.65 -9.85 9.75
N LEU A 253 -11.77 -10.52 9.97
CA LEU A 253 -11.77 -11.98 10.19
C LEU A 253 -11.30 -12.75 8.96
N SER A 254 -11.71 -12.34 7.76
CA SER A 254 -11.27 -12.97 6.52
C SER A 254 -9.76 -12.86 6.34
N SER A 255 -9.22 -11.66 6.51
CA SER A 255 -7.77 -11.41 6.41
C SER A 255 -6.97 -12.18 7.45
N LEU A 256 -7.44 -12.17 8.71
CA LEU A 256 -6.78 -12.84 9.84
C LEU A 256 -6.70 -14.38 9.68
N ASN A 257 -7.66 -14.95 8.95
CA ASN A 257 -7.82 -16.39 8.78
C ASN A 257 -7.57 -16.89 7.35
N GLY A 258 -7.18 -16.02 6.43
CA GLY A 258 -6.94 -16.38 5.02
C GLY A 258 -8.20 -16.85 4.29
N ILE A 259 -9.38 -16.31 4.67
CA ILE A 259 -10.67 -16.68 4.07
C ILE A 259 -10.89 -15.84 2.82
N SER A 260 -10.81 -16.46 1.66
CA SER A 260 -11.02 -15.80 0.36
C SER A 260 -12.51 -15.59 0.02
N ASP A 261 -13.40 -16.46 0.51
CA ASP A 261 -14.85 -16.34 0.33
C ASP A 261 -15.54 -16.29 1.72
N PRO A 262 -16.01 -15.11 2.16
CA PRO A 262 -16.63 -14.94 3.47
C PRO A 262 -17.88 -15.79 3.71
N ASN A 263 -18.49 -16.30 2.63
CA ASN A 263 -19.67 -17.17 2.70
C ASN A 263 -19.31 -18.66 2.85
N LYS A 264 -18.02 -19.00 2.82
CA LYS A 264 -17.52 -20.38 2.92
C LYS A 264 -16.75 -20.59 4.20
N ILE A 265 -17.45 -20.64 5.32
CA ILE A 265 -16.92 -21.13 6.59
C ILE A 265 -17.61 -22.44 6.96
N TYR A 266 -16.91 -23.32 7.64
CA TYR A 266 -17.39 -24.67 7.92
C TYR A 266 -17.38 -24.94 9.41
N ALA A 267 -18.49 -25.44 9.96
CA ALA A 267 -18.60 -25.86 11.35
C ALA A 267 -17.50 -26.88 11.69
N GLY A 268 -16.94 -26.74 12.87
CA GLY A 268 -15.83 -27.56 13.36
C GLY A 268 -14.44 -27.02 13.02
N ASN A 269 -14.31 -26.09 12.07
CA ASN A 269 -13.05 -25.40 11.81
C ASN A 269 -12.77 -24.33 12.87
N THR A 270 -11.48 -24.02 13.06
CA THR A 270 -11.05 -22.97 13.98
C THR A 270 -10.90 -21.65 13.25
N LEU A 271 -11.30 -20.57 13.91
CA LEU A 271 -11.19 -19.18 13.45
C LEU A 271 -10.44 -18.37 14.51
N LYS A 272 -9.39 -17.66 14.12
CA LYS A 272 -8.74 -16.66 14.97
C LYS A 272 -9.65 -15.44 15.06
N VAL A 273 -10.00 -15.03 16.26
CA VAL A 273 -10.79 -13.83 16.53
C VAL A 273 -10.04 -12.93 17.51
N PRO A 274 -10.09 -11.58 17.38
CA PRO A 274 -9.43 -10.70 18.34
C PRO A 274 -9.95 -10.91 19.76
N GLU A 275 -9.06 -11.02 20.75
CA GLU A 275 -9.41 -11.24 22.15
C GLU A 275 -10.14 -10.03 22.76
N ASN A 276 -9.78 -8.84 22.32
CA ASN A 276 -10.42 -7.59 22.70
C ASN A 276 -10.98 -6.90 21.47
N GLY A 277 -12.28 -6.88 21.32
CA GLY A 277 -13.00 -6.18 20.26
C GLY A 277 -12.86 -4.66 20.33
N ASN A 278 -11.62 -4.17 20.33
CA ASN A 278 -11.32 -2.74 20.28
C ASN A 278 -10.85 -2.33 18.85
N SER A 279 -11.67 -2.63 17.85
CA SER A 279 -11.73 -1.76 16.67
C SER A 279 -12.62 -0.59 17.11
N GLY A 280 -12.17 0.65 17.00
CA GLY A 280 -12.89 1.85 17.48
C GLY A 280 -14.28 2.10 16.88
N ALA A 281 -15.01 1.05 16.55
CA ALA A 281 -16.40 1.09 16.14
C ALA A 281 -17.28 1.34 17.38
N GLN A 282 -17.88 2.51 17.44
CA GLN A 282 -18.92 2.82 18.42
C GLN A 282 -20.25 2.33 17.87
N TYR A 283 -20.93 1.49 18.63
CA TYR A 283 -22.28 1.03 18.31
C TYR A 283 -23.33 1.91 18.95
N TYR A 284 -24.36 2.23 18.19
CA TYR A 284 -25.48 3.02 18.65
C TYR A 284 -26.80 2.27 18.41
N THR A 285 -27.60 2.08 19.45
CA THR A 285 -28.94 1.52 19.31
C THR A 285 -29.89 2.60 18.85
N ILE A 286 -30.43 2.47 17.63
CA ILE A 286 -31.42 3.40 17.05
C ILE A 286 -32.67 3.42 17.91
N ARG A 287 -33.17 4.60 18.25
CA ARG A 287 -34.36 4.82 19.04
C ARG A 287 -35.44 5.49 18.20
N SER A 288 -36.68 5.33 18.60
CA SER A 288 -37.81 6.01 17.92
C SER A 288 -37.58 7.51 17.87
N GLY A 289 -37.61 8.08 16.68
CA GLY A 289 -37.36 9.51 16.42
C GLY A 289 -35.93 9.84 15.99
N ASP A 290 -35.01 8.86 15.99
CA ASP A 290 -33.67 9.08 15.44
C ASP A 290 -33.72 9.21 13.92
N THR A 291 -32.75 9.98 13.41
CA THR A 291 -32.48 10.07 11.97
C THR A 291 -31.03 9.79 11.72
N LEU A 292 -30.70 9.24 10.56
CA LEU A 292 -29.29 8.99 10.20
C LEU A 292 -28.46 10.28 10.21
N SER A 293 -29.09 11.42 9.92
CA SER A 293 -28.45 12.73 9.99
C SER A 293 -28.11 13.12 11.45
N GLY A 294 -29.05 12.94 12.38
CA GLY A 294 -28.80 13.21 13.81
C GLY A 294 -27.74 12.29 14.39
N ILE A 295 -27.76 11.01 14.03
CA ILE A 295 -26.76 10.04 14.48
C ILE A 295 -25.39 10.37 13.87
N SER A 296 -25.30 10.71 12.58
CA SER A 296 -24.03 11.08 11.95
C SER A 296 -23.40 12.31 12.58
N GLN A 297 -24.20 13.31 12.92
CA GLN A 297 -23.75 14.51 13.63
C GLN A 297 -23.22 14.18 15.03
N LYS A 298 -23.91 13.32 15.77
CA LYS A 298 -23.51 12.86 17.11
C LYS A 298 -22.16 12.17 17.13
N PHE A 299 -21.84 11.42 16.08
CA PHE A 299 -20.59 10.65 15.97
C PHE A 299 -19.53 11.30 15.06
N GLY A 300 -19.72 12.57 14.65
CA GLY A 300 -18.74 13.33 13.88
C GLY A 300 -18.44 12.75 12.49
N THR A 301 -19.47 12.12 11.86
CA THR A 301 -19.36 11.49 10.55
C THR A 301 -20.41 12.05 9.58
N THR A 302 -20.48 11.53 8.36
CA THR A 302 -21.49 11.92 7.37
C THR A 302 -22.59 10.87 7.24
N VAL A 303 -23.79 11.29 6.81
CA VAL A 303 -24.90 10.37 6.51
C VAL A 303 -24.47 9.30 5.50
N SER A 304 -23.75 9.70 4.46
CA SER A 304 -23.24 8.78 3.44
C SER A 304 -22.28 7.74 3.98
N ALA A 305 -21.32 8.17 4.84
CA ALA A 305 -20.38 7.26 5.46
C ALA A 305 -21.05 6.28 6.42
N LEU A 306 -22.03 6.78 7.23
CA LEU A 306 -22.77 5.96 8.18
C LEU A 306 -23.69 4.96 7.46
N ALA A 307 -24.32 5.37 6.36
CA ALA A 307 -25.15 4.51 5.53
C ALA A 307 -24.32 3.41 4.87
N ALA A 308 -23.19 3.76 4.26
CA ALA A 308 -22.29 2.80 3.64
C ALA A 308 -21.74 1.77 4.64
N LEU A 309 -21.32 2.25 5.84
CA LEU A 309 -20.79 1.39 6.90
C LEU A 309 -21.80 0.34 7.38
N ASN A 310 -23.09 0.67 7.35
CA ASN A 310 -24.19 -0.16 7.86
C ASN A 310 -25.05 -0.80 6.77
N GLY A 311 -24.67 -0.69 5.49
CA GLY A 311 -25.42 -1.27 4.37
C GLY A 311 -26.82 -0.66 4.19
N ILE A 312 -27.03 0.59 4.62
CA ILE A 312 -28.31 1.28 4.54
C ILE A 312 -28.47 1.87 3.13
N SER A 313 -29.36 1.29 2.34
CA SER A 313 -29.64 1.74 0.96
C SER A 313 -30.54 2.98 0.88
N ASP A 314 -31.41 3.21 1.87
CA ASP A 314 -32.26 4.39 1.96
C ASP A 314 -32.02 5.10 3.31
N PRO A 315 -31.27 6.22 3.33
CA PRO A 315 -30.93 6.95 4.55
C PRO A 315 -32.11 7.49 5.35
N ASN A 316 -33.31 7.50 4.74
CA ASN A 316 -34.52 7.97 5.41
C ASN A 316 -35.32 6.84 6.10
N LYS A 317 -34.80 5.63 6.03
CA LYS A 317 -35.45 4.43 6.61
C LYS A 317 -34.49 3.74 7.59
N ILE A 318 -34.46 4.22 8.82
CA ILE A 318 -33.73 3.59 9.92
C ILE A 318 -34.64 3.34 11.11
#